data_6d702c6c0ba43192f766692fbf98dda4
#
_entry.id   6d702c6c0ba43192f766692fbf98dda4
#
_cell.length_a   1.000
_cell.length_b   1.000
_cell.length_c   1.000
_cell.angle_alpha   90.00
_cell.angle_beta   90.00
_cell.angle_gamma   90.00
#
_symmetry.space_group_name_H-M   'P 1'
#
loop_
_entity.id
_entity.type
_entity.pdbx_description
1 polymer ?
#
loop_
_entity_poly.entity_id
_entity_poly.type
_entity_poly.pdbx_seq_one_letter_code
_entity_poly.pdbx_strand_id
1 'polypeptide(L)'
;TKDLNPTKFGIDFVNAAQDNLRIKQPYIRKGWLEHNKTSRGKDIFIPVSWNEAILYASNELRRIKKKYGNKSIYAGSYGWASAGRFHHAKSQLNRFFNLFGGFSYSVQSYSYAAAQTILPHIIGKSLYELLDDHSSWDALSKKTELIVMFGGMPLKNSQISSGGVGKHSTEAGMKKCKKKGIDFINISPLTTDSPDFLKAKQIFIRPNTDTSLMLALAYLLIVNDTYDKKFINKYTIGFEEFKKYVLGKKKNIACTPKWASSITG
;
A
#
# COMPACT_ATOMS: atom_id res chain seq x y z
N THR A 1 -21.66 -4.06 17.94
CA THR A 1 -21.45 -2.60 17.81
C THR A 1 -21.72 -2.18 16.37
N LYS A 2 -22.59 -1.19 16.17
CA LYS A 2 -22.94 -0.68 14.85
C LYS A 2 -21.73 0.01 14.21
N ASP A 3 -21.40 -0.32 12.97
CA ASP A 3 -20.42 0.42 12.18
C ASP A 3 -21.00 1.80 11.83
N LEU A 4 -20.22 2.87 12.05
CA LEU A 4 -20.65 4.25 11.82
C LEU A 4 -20.55 4.69 10.36
N ASN A 5 -19.73 4.00 9.58
CA ASN A 5 -19.46 4.34 8.18
C ASN A 5 -19.25 3.06 7.34
N PRO A 6 -20.30 2.22 7.18
CA PRO A 6 -20.19 0.98 6.44
C PRO A 6 -19.87 1.23 4.98
N THR A 7 -19.02 0.39 4.40
CA THR A 7 -18.69 0.48 2.98
C THR A 7 -19.89 0.14 2.10
N LYS A 8 -20.05 0.87 0.99
CA LYS A 8 -21.07 0.59 -0.04
C LYS A 8 -20.69 -0.55 -0.99
N PHE A 9 -19.43 -0.97 -1.00
CA PHE A 9 -18.94 -2.03 -1.90
C PHE A 9 -19.73 -3.33 -1.76
N GLY A 10 -20.18 -3.69 -0.55
CA GLY A 10 -20.97 -4.89 -0.33
C GLY A 10 -22.32 -4.88 -1.04
N ILE A 11 -22.94 -3.71 -1.18
CA ILE A 11 -24.23 -3.54 -1.89
C ILE A 11 -23.98 -3.65 -3.40
N ASP A 12 -22.96 -2.97 -3.91
CA ASP A 12 -22.67 -2.95 -5.35
C ASP A 12 -22.09 -4.28 -5.86
N PHE A 13 -21.52 -5.09 -4.98
CA PHE A 13 -20.89 -6.36 -5.35
C PHE A 13 -21.89 -7.36 -5.96
N VAL A 14 -23.13 -7.39 -5.49
CA VAL A 14 -24.19 -8.27 -6.05
C VAL A 14 -24.47 -7.89 -7.49
N ASN A 15 -24.59 -6.60 -7.78
CA ASN A 15 -24.82 -6.08 -9.12
C ASN A 15 -23.61 -6.38 -10.02
N ALA A 16 -22.39 -6.13 -9.54
CA ALA A 16 -21.15 -6.42 -10.28
C ALA A 16 -20.98 -7.92 -10.59
N ALA A 17 -21.44 -8.81 -9.69
CA ALA A 17 -21.38 -10.25 -9.91
C ALA A 17 -22.30 -10.72 -11.06
N GLN A 18 -23.35 -9.96 -11.36
CA GLN A 18 -24.33 -10.26 -12.42
C GLN A 18 -24.13 -9.42 -13.69
N ASP A 19 -23.17 -8.50 -13.69
CA ASP A 19 -22.90 -7.62 -14.83
C ASP A 19 -22.59 -8.41 -16.11
N ASN A 20 -23.00 -7.87 -17.25
CA ASN A 20 -22.78 -8.48 -18.56
C ASN A 20 -21.31 -8.51 -18.97
N LEU A 21 -20.49 -7.62 -18.43
CA LEU A 21 -19.04 -7.61 -18.66
C LEU A 21 -18.30 -8.73 -17.91
N ARG A 22 -18.99 -9.37 -16.95
CA ARG A 22 -18.37 -10.44 -16.17
C ARG A 22 -18.29 -11.73 -16.97
N ILE A 23 -17.13 -12.36 -16.97
CA ILE A 23 -16.93 -13.71 -17.53
C ILE A 23 -17.65 -14.71 -16.62
N LYS A 24 -18.65 -15.41 -17.19
CA LYS A 24 -19.57 -16.31 -16.43
C LYS A 24 -19.23 -17.80 -16.58
N GLN A 25 -18.33 -18.15 -17.51
CA GLN A 25 -17.91 -19.52 -17.78
C GLN A 25 -16.46 -19.55 -18.27
N PRO A 26 -15.78 -20.71 -18.22
CA PRO A 26 -14.45 -20.82 -18.76
C PRO A 26 -14.39 -20.58 -20.25
N TYR A 27 -13.29 -19.97 -20.69
CA TYR A 27 -12.95 -19.79 -22.09
C TYR A 27 -11.53 -20.23 -22.34
N ILE A 28 -11.28 -20.75 -23.52
CA ILE A 28 -9.95 -21.12 -23.98
C ILE A 28 -9.63 -20.41 -25.31
N ARG A 29 -8.39 -20.02 -25.47
CA ARG A 29 -7.93 -19.42 -26.71
C ARG A 29 -7.90 -20.46 -27.83
N LYS A 30 -8.56 -20.19 -28.97
CA LYS A 30 -8.65 -21.11 -30.11
C LYS A 30 -7.27 -21.55 -30.60
N GLY A 31 -6.35 -20.61 -30.83
CA GLY A 31 -5.01 -20.92 -31.29
C GLY A 31 -4.17 -21.75 -30.29
N TRP A 32 -4.52 -21.74 -29.00
CA TRP A 32 -3.88 -22.65 -28.06
C TRP A 32 -4.28 -24.11 -28.33
N LEU A 33 -5.58 -24.36 -28.62
CA LEU A 33 -6.07 -25.70 -28.99
C LEU A 33 -5.47 -26.18 -30.32
N GLU A 34 -5.30 -25.26 -31.26
CA GLU A 34 -4.74 -25.52 -32.60
C GLU A 34 -3.21 -25.51 -32.62
N HIS A 35 -2.54 -25.38 -31.46
CA HIS A 35 -1.08 -25.21 -31.36
C HIS A 35 -0.50 -24.04 -32.12
N ASN A 36 -1.33 -23.04 -32.46
CA ASN A 36 -0.94 -21.85 -33.16
C ASN A 36 -0.42 -20.76 -32.19
N LYS A 37 0.90 -20.54 -32.20
CA LYS A 37 1.53 -19.54 -31.31
C LYS A 37 1.47 -18.12 -31.86
N THR A 38 1.27 -17.95 -33.17
CA THR A 38 1.34 -16.64 -33.83
C THR A 38 0.09 -15.79 -33.63
N SER A 39 -1.03 -16.41 -33.29
CA SER A 39 -2.31 -15.75 -33.03
C SER A 39 -2.47 -15.15 -31.64
N ARG A 40 -1.50 -15.31 -30.73
CA ARG A 40 -1.58 -14.80 -29.37
C ARG A 40 -1.80 -13.26 -29.37
N GLY A 41 -2.84 -12.80 -28.66
CA GLY A 41 -3.24 -11.40 -28.60
C GLY A 41 -4.24 -10.96 -29.67
N LYS A 42 -4.41 -11.76 -30.74
CA LYS A 42 -5.39 -11.52 -31.82
C LYS A 42 -6.40 -12.65 -31.96
N ASP A 43 -6.30 -13.64 -31.11
CA ASP A 43 -7.06 -14.87 -31.16
C ASP A 43 -8.43 -14.72 -30.50
N ILE A 44 -9.37 -15.52 -30.95
CA ILE A 44 -10.70 -15.60 -30.31
C ILE A 44 -10.68 -16.58 -29.15
N PHE A 45 -11.52 -16.30 -28.16
CA PHE A 45 -11.79 -17.18 -27.04
C PHE A 45 -13.07 -17.96 -27.29
N ILE A 46 -13.00 -19.27 -27.17
CA ILE A 46 -14.15 -20.17 -27.27
C ILE A 46 -14.58 -20.64 -25.88
N PRO A 47 -15.90 -20.68 -25.60
CA PRO A 47 -16.43 -21.21 -24.36
C PRO A 47 -16.15 -22.72 -24.26
N VAL A 48 -15.80 -23.16 -23.05
CA VAL A 48 -15.60 -24.57 -22.74
C VAL A 48 -16.31 -24.90 -21.43
N SER A 49 -16.58 -26.17 -21.18
CA SER A 49 -17.09 -26.64 -19.88
C SER A 49 -16.03 -26.53 -18.81
N TRP A 50 -16.44 -26.50 -17.54
CA TRP A 50 -15.52 -26.55 -16.40
C TRP A 50 -14.65 -27.83 -16.42
N ASN A 51 -15.22 -28.97 -16.80
CA ASN A 51 -14.48 -30.22 -16.88
C ASN A 51 -13.36 -30.15 -17.92
N GLU A 52 -13.63 -29.61 -19.09
CA GLU A 52 -12.62 -29.39 -20.14
C GLU A 52 -11.55 -28.40 -19.67
N ALA A 53 -11.94 -27.27 -19.08
CA ALA A 53 -10.99 -26.27 -18.59
C ALA A 53 -10.04 -26.87 -17.53
N ILE A 54 -10.57 -27.63 -16.58
CA ILE A 54 -9.77 -28.29 -15.54
C ILE A 54 -8.86 -29.35 -16.17
N LEU A 55 -9.34 -30.12 -17.12
CA LEU A 55 -8.54 -31.14 -17.81
C LEU A 55 -7.36 -30.50 -18.56
N TYR A 56 -7.60 -29.46 -19.36
CA TYR A 56 -6.55 -28.74 -20.07
C TYR A 56 -5.53 -28.11 -19.11
N ALA A 57 -6.00 -27.42 -18.07
CA ALA A 57 -5.13 -26.78 -17.08
C ALA A 57 -4.26 -27.81 -16.34
N SER A 58 -4.86 -28.92 -15.91
CA SER A 58 -4.12 -29.99 -15.17
C SER A 58 -3.09 -30.68 -16.06
N ASN A 59 -3.42 -30.96 -17.32
CA ASN A 59 -2.49 -31.58 -18.25
C ASN A 59 -1.31 -30.66 -18.55
N GLU A 60 -1.57 -29.37 -18.74
CA GLU A 60 -0.52 -28.38 -19.00
C GLU A 60 0.39 -28.19 -17.77
N LEU A 61 -0.17 -28.10 -16.57
CA LEU A 61 0.62 -28.05 -15.35
C LEU A 61 1.51 -29.27 -15.17
N ARG A 62 0.99 -30.49 -15.43
CA ARG A 62 1.79 -31.71 -15.38
C ARG A 62 2.89 -31.71 -16.44
N ARG A 63 2.59 -31.26 -17.67
CA ARG A 63 3.56 -31.13 -18.75
C ARG A 63 4.71 -30.19 -18.38
N ILE A 64 4.38 -29.00 -17.86
CA ILE A 64 5.36 -28.01 -17.40
C ILE A 64 6.20 -28.56 -16.26
N LYS A 65 5.57 -29.13 -15.25
CA LYS A 65 6.28 -29.75 -14.14
C LYS A 65 7.26 -30.83 -14.59
N LYS A 66 6.83 -31.74 -15.50
CA LYS A 66 7.67 -32.81 -16.03
C LYS A 66 8.85 -32.27 -16.84
N LYS A 67 8.63 -31.24 -17.67
CA LYS A 67 9.64 -30.72 -18.59
C LYS A 67 10.60 -29.73 -17.94
N TYR A 68 10.13 -28.88 -17.03
CA TYR A 68 10.89 -27.74 -16.53
C TYR A 68 10.99 -27.67 -15.02
N GLY A 69 10.28 -28.55 -14.30
CA GLY A 69 10.20 -28.55 -12.83
C GLY A 69 9.29 -27.47 -12.26
N ASN A 70 9.04 -27.56 -10.96
CA ASN A 70 8.14 -26.63 -10.24
C ASN A 70 8.63 -25.18 -10.20
N LYS A 71 9.94 -24.94 -10.28
CA LYS A 71 10.52 -23.58 -10.33
C LYS A 71 10.06 -22.75 -11.54
N SER A 72 9.61 -23.42 -12.62
CA SER A 72 9.08 -22.75 -13.81
C SER A 72 7.62 -22.29 -13.67
N ILE A 73 6.95 -22.69 -12.59
CA ILE A 73 5.57 -22.31 -12.30
C ILE A 73 5.59 -21.11 -11.37
N TYR A 74 5.22 -19.95 -11.90
CA TYR A 74 5.00 -18.76 -11.08
C TYR A 74 3.53 -18.66 -10.72
N ALA A 75 3.23 -18.51 -9.42
CA ALA A 75 1.87 -18.37 -8.95
C ALA A 75 1.75 -17.28 -7.87
N GLY A 76 0.65 -16.58 -7.90
CA GLY A 76 0.36 -15.54 -6.93
C GLY A 76 -1.08 -15.08 -7.03
N SER A 77 -1.56 -14.45 -5.97
CA SER A 77 -2.86 -13.80 -5.90
C SER A 77 -2.74 -12.52 -5.09
N TYR A 78 -3.50 -11.51 -5.48
CA TYR A 78 -3.49 -10.19 -4.85
C TYR A 78 -4.73 -9.93 -3.98
N GLY A 79 -5.38 -10.95 -3.47
CA GLY A 79 -6.58 -10.84 -2.63
C GLY A 79 -6.28 -10.45 -1.18
N TRP A 80 -5.48 -9.41 -0.93
CA TRP A 80 -5.11 -8.98 0.43
C TRP A 80 -6.30 -8.53 1.30
N ALA A 81 -7.36 -8.03 0.70
CA ALA A 81 -8.60 -7.67 1.39
C ALA A 81 -9.53 -8.87 1.66
N SER A 82 -9.20 -10.06 1.11
CA SER A 82 -9.96 -11.28 1.33
C SER A 82 -9.80 -11.75 2.77
N ALA A 83 -10.90 -12.21 3.36
CA ALA A 83 -10.92 -12.71 4.73
C ALA A 83 -11.46 -14.14 4.80
N GLY A 84 -11.12 -14.84 5.90
CA GLY A 84 -11.60 -16.17 6.18
C GLY A 84 -10.83 -17.28 5.45
N ARG A 85 -11.20 -18.51 5.77
CA ARG A 85 -10.47 -19.70 5.31
C ARG A 85 -10.68 -20.02 3.84
N PHE A 86 -11.93 -19.94 3.37
CA PHE A 86 -12.29 -20.33 2.00
C PHE A 86 -12.27 -19.19 1.00
N HIS A 87 -12.40 -17.95 1.47
CA HIS A 87 -12.44 -16.76 0.63
C HIS A 87 -11.07 -16.06 0.50
N HIS A 88 -10.03 -16.57 1.15
CA HIS A 88 -8.68 -16.04 1.02
C HIS A 88 -7.98 -16.68 -0.17
N ALA A 89 -8.06 -16.04 -1.33
CA ALA A 89 -7.57 -16.54 -2.61
C ALA A 89 -6.09 -16.98 -2.56
N LYS A 90 -5.23 -16.17 -1.93
CA LYS A 90 -3.80 -16.45 -1.79
C LYS A 90 -3.54 -17.76 -1.02
N SER A 91 -4.26 -18.00 0.08
CA SER A 91 -4.09 -19.24 0.85
C SER A 91 -4.51 -20.48 0.07
N GLN A 92 -5.59 -20.39 -0.69
CA GLN A 92 -6.05 -21.52 -1.51
C GLN A 92 -5.08 -21.83 -2.64
N LEU A 93 -4.58 -20.79 -3.31
CA LEU A 93 -3.58 -20.91 -4.36
C LEU A 93 -2.27 -21.52 -3.82
N ASN A 94 -1.76 -20.99 -2.71
CA ASN A 94 -0.54 -21.49 -2.08
C ASN A 94 -0.70 -22.95 -1.64
N ARG A 95 -1.85 -23.31 -1.07
CA ARG A 95 -2.14 -24.70 -0.68
C ARG A 95 -2.08 -25.62 -1.87
N PHE A 96 -2.75 -25.27 -2.97
CA PHE A 96 -2.74 -26.07 -4.19
C PHE A 96 -1.31 -26.29 -4.71
N PHE A 97 -0.53 -25.25 -4.90
CA PHE A 97 0.80 -25.37 -5.47
C PHE A 97 1.82 -25.98 -4.51
N ASN A 98 1.68 -25.82 -3.21
CA ASN A 98 2.51 -26.54 -2.24
C ASN A 98 2.26 -28.06 -2.31
N LEU A 99 1.00 -28.47 -2.39
CA LEU A 99 0.65 -29.89 -2.59
C LEU A 99 1.09 -30.41 -3.97
N PHE A 100 1.15 -29.52 -4.97
CA PHE A 100 1.65 -29.85 -6.30
C PHE A 100 3.18 -30.00 -6.37
N GLY A 101 3.90 -29.64 -5.31
CA GLY A 101 5.35 -29.77 -5.17
C GLY A 101 6.14 -28.47 -5.16
N GLY A 102 5.47 -27.34 -4.92
CA GLY A 102 6.05 -26.02 -4.83
C GLY A 102 5.90 -25.18 -6.12
N PHE A 103 6.30 -23.91 -6.03
CA PHE A 103 6.17 -22.91 -7.09
C PHE A 103 7.06 -21.70 -6.80
N SER A 104 7.29 -20.87 -7.80
CA SER A 104 7.93 -19.56 -7.64
C SER A 104 6.88 -18.50 -7.29
N TYR A 105 7.21 -17.60 -6.36
CA TYR A 105 6.29 -16.57 -5.88
C TYR A 105 7.00 -15.22 -5.72
N SER A 106 6.22 -14.14 -5.67
CA SER A 106 6.74 -12.82 -5.37
C SER A 106 7.16 -12.68 -3.91
N VAL A 107 8.31 -12.08 -3.69
CA VAL A 107 8.75 -11.62 -2.38
C VAL A 107 8.44 -10.13 -2.27
N GLN A 108 7.87 -9.72 -1.15
CA GLN A 108 7.45 -8.34 -0.87
C GLN A 108 6.27 -7.85 -1.73
N SER A 109 5.95 -6.57 -1.63
CA SER A 109 4.86 -5.90 -2.34
C SER A 109 5.39 -4.69 -3.08
N TYR A 110 4.85 -4.39 -4.27
CA TYR A 110 5.17 -3.15 -4.99
C TYR A 110 4.69 -1.90 -4.24
N SER A 111 3.61 -2.00 -3.45
CA SER A 111 3.00 -0.84 -2.79
C SER A 111 3.88 -0.24 -1.70
N TYR A 112 4.61 -1.05 -0.95
CA TYR A 112 5.41 -0.60 0.20
C TYR A 112 6.66 -1.45 0.47
N ALA A 113 7.25 -2.05 -0.57
CA ALA A 113 8.48 -2.83 -0.43
C ALA A 113 9.65 -1.99 0.11
N ALA A 114 9.73 -0.72 -0.25
CA ALA A 114 10.72 0.20 0.30
C ALA A 114 10.57 0.33 1.83
N ALA A 115 9.35 0.51 2.34
CA ALA A 115 9.10 0.54 3.78
C ALA A 115 9.43 -0.79 4.46
N GLN A 116 9.07 -1.93 3.86
CA GLN A 116 9.43 -3.26 4.38
C GLN A 116 10.95 -3.45 4.51
N THR A 117 11.72 -2.85 3.60
CA THR A 117 13.17 -2.96 3.60
C THR A 117 13.82 -1.99 4.59
N ILE A 118 13.37 -0.73 4.64
CA ILE A 118 14.09 0.33 5.37
C ILE A 118 13.69 0.45 6.84
N LEU A 119 12.42 0.22 7.19
CA LEU A 119 11.91 0.45 8.53
C LEU A 119 12.63 -0.37 9.63
N PRO A 120 12.98 -1.67 9.42
CA PRO A 120 13.75 -2.42 10.41
C PRO A 120 15.09 -1.76 10.76
N HIS A 121 15.73 -1.09 9.81
CA HIS A 121 17.01 -0.42 10.01
C HIS A 121 16.90 0.97 10.64
N ILE A 122 15.75 1.64 10.52
CA ILE A 122 15.53 2.99 11.04
C ILE A 122 14.90 2.97 12.42
N ILE A 123 13.85 2.18 12.61
CA ILE A 123 13.05 2.14 13.86
C ILE A 123 13.06 0.79 14.56
N GLY A 124 13.81 -0.19 14.04
CA GLY A 124 13.93 -1.51 14.67
C GLY A 124 12.66 -2.36 14.63
N LYS A 125 11.65 -1.97 13.85
CA LYS A 125 10.38 -2.70 13.68
C LYS A 125 10.09 -2.92 12.21
N SER A 126 9.50 -4.07 11.89
CA SER A 126 8.98 -4.33 10.56
C SER A 126 7.76 -3.43 10.27
N LEU A 127 7.43 -3.25 8.99
CA LEU A 127 6.21 -2.53 8.60
C LEU A 127 4.95 -3.14 9.24
N TYR A 128 4.88 -4.47 9.34
CA TYR A 128 3.70 -5.15 9.89
C TYR A 128 3.54 -4.90 11.39
N GLU A 129 4.63 -4.94 12.16
CA GLU A 129 4.62 -4.57 13.57
C GLU A 129 4.19 -3.12 13.78
N LEU A 130 4.61 -2.21 12.91
CA LEU A 130 4.17 -0.82 12.96
C LEU A 130 2.69 -0.64 12.63
N LEU A 131 2.16 -1.40 11.69
CA LEU A 131 0.73 -1.37 11.36
C LEU A 131 -0.13 -1.85 12.54
N ASP A 132 0.38 -2.78 13.35
CA ASP A 132 -0.32 -3.27 14.55
C ASP A 132 -0.14 -2.34 15.76
N ASP A 133 1.04 -1.71 15.88
CA ASP A 133 1.42 -0.89 17.06
C ASP A 133 1.28 0.63 16.82
N HIS A 134 0.65 1.10 15.76
CA HIS A 134 0.52 2.53 15.49
C HIS A 134 -0.38 3.24 16.53
N SER A 135 -0.18 4.54 16.69
CA SER A 135 -0.95 5.35 17.63
C SER A 135 -2.44 5.35 17.31
N SER A 136 -3.27 5.04 18.31
CA SER A 136 -4.72 5.06 18.17
C SER A 136 -5.27 6.49 18.01
N TRP A 137 -6.45 6.64 17.41
CA TRP A 137 -7.16 7.92 17.32
C TRP A 137 -7.43 8.54 18.70
N ASP A 138 -7.59 7.71 19.73
CA ASP A 138 -7.76 8.18 21.12
C ASP A 138 -6.48 8.81 21.66
N ALA A 139 -5.34 8.19 21.42
CA ALA A 139 -4.04 8.75 21.82
C ALA A 139 -3.75 10.06 21.08
N LEU A 140 -3.95 10.07 19.74
CA LEU A 140 -3.78 11.27 18.92
C LEU A 140 -4.67 12.42 19.43
N SER A 141 -5.96 12.18 19.70
CA SER A 141 -6.89 13.21 20.15
C SER A 141 -6.56 13.82 21.51
N LYS A 142 -5.71 13.18 22.32
CA LYS A 142 -5.33 13.62 23.67
C LYS A 142 -3.95 14.27 23.75
N LYS A 143 -3.06 13.97 22.84
CA LYS A 143 -1.63 14.29 22.95
C LYS A 143 -1.04 15.01 21.74
N THR A 144 -1.84 15.27 20.69
CA THR A 144 -1.38 15.89 19.46
C THR A 144 -1.95 17.29 19.32
N GLU A 145 -1.16 18.24 18.86
CA GLU A 145 -1.55 19.61 18.54
C GLU A 145 -1.62 19.85 17.04
N LEU A 146 -0.77 19.17 16.27
CA LEU A 146 -0.66 19.29 14.83
C LEU A 146 -0.54 17.91 14.18
N ILE A 147 -1.31 17.69 13.10
CA ILE A 147 -1.17 16.50 12.22
C ILE A 147 -0.74 16.98 10.84
N VAL A 148 0.45 16.55 10.41
CA VAL A 148 0.98 16.81 9.06
C VAL A 148 0.81 15.54 8.23
N MET A 149 0.06 15.64 7.14
CA MET A 149 -0.25 14.54 6.23
C MET A 149 0.57 14.66 4.96
N PHE A 150 1.58 13.82 4.79
CA PHE A 150 2.32 13.70 3.53
C PHE A 150 1.59 12.72 2.61
N GLY A 151 1.07 13.20 1.48
CA GLY A 151 0.23 12.43 0.57
C GLY A 151 -1.23 12.30 1.03
N GLY A 152 -1.62 13.01 2.09
CA GLY A 152 -2.99 13.08 2.57
C GLY A 152 -3.46 11.87 3.37
N MET A 153 -4.76 11.86 3.68
CA MET A 153 -5.49 10.76 4.33
C MET A 153 -6.94 10.72 3.85
N PRO A 154 -7.19 10.37 2.59
CA PRO A 154 -8.54 10.32 2.05
C PRO A 154 -9.34 9.18 2.66
N LEU A 155 -10.61 9.44 3.01
CA LEU A 155 -11.48 8.44 3.66
C LEU A 155 -11.68 7.18 2.83
N LYS A 156 -11.65 7.27 1.51
CA LYS A 156 -11.75 6.12 0.60
C LYS A 156 -10.71 5.03 0.89
N ASN A 157 -9.50 5.41 1.31
CA ASN A 157 -8.42 4.47 1.61
C ASN A 157 -8.64 3.71 2.92
N SER A 158 -9.52 4.19 3.80
CA SER A 158 -9.86 3.53 5.06
C SER A 158 -11.02 2.53 4.96
N GLN A 159 -11.62 2.40 3.77
CA GLN A 159 -12.76 1.51 3.56
C GLN A 159 -12.38 0.03 3.44
N ILE A 160 -11.11 -0.25 3.13
CA ILE A 160 -10.59 -1.60 2.94
C ILE A 160 -9.28 -1.74 3.71
N SER A 161 -9.08 -2.89 4.35
CA SER A 161 -7.83 -3.25 5.03
C SER A 161 -7.49 -4.72 4.79
N SER A 162 -6.24 -5.08 4.98
CA SER A 162 -5.81 -6.49 4.92
C SER A 162 -6.59 -7.32 5.94
N GLY A 163 -7.17 -8.43 5.49
CA GLY A 163 -8.02 -9.28 6.32
C GLY A 163 -9.44 -8.75 6.55
N GLY A 164 -9.80 -7.62 5.94
CA GLY A 164 -11.11 -6.97 6.08
C GLY A 164 -11.13 -5.88 7.15
N VAL A 165 -12.21 -5.11 7.21
CA VAL A 165 -12.44 -4.04 8.18
C VAL A 165 -13.58 -4.42 9.11
N GLY A 166 -13.27 -4.60 10.40
CA GLY A 166 -14.29 -4.89 11.41
C GLY A 166 -15.13 -3.66 11.81
N LYS A 167 -14.53 -2.46 11.74
CA LYS A 167 -15.20 -1.20 12.06
C LYS A 167 -14.47 -0.03 11.39
N HIS A 168 -15.20 0.81 10.66
CA HIS A 168 -14.66 2.02 10.04
C HIS A 168 -14.57 3.16 11.06
N SER A 169 -13.44 3.32 11.72
CA SER A 169 -13.23 4.30 12.81
C SER A 169 -12.47 5.55 12.38
N THR A 170 -11.87 5.58 11.20
CA THR A 170 -10.98 6.67 10.74
C THR A 170 -11.68 8.01 10.69
N GLU A 171 -12.85 8.10 10.06
CA GLU A 171 -13.61 9.34 9.98
C GLU A 171 -14.00 9.88 11.35
N ALA A 172 -14.52 9.01 12.23
CA ALA A 172 -14.87 9.40 13.60
C ALA A 172 -13.65 9.88 14.39
N GLY A 173 -12.49 9.22 14.20
CA GLY A 173 -11.23 9.60 14.81
C GLY A 173 -10.74 10.97 14.34
N MET A 174 -10.76 11.22 13.04
CA MET A 174 -10.41 12.53 12.45
C MET A 174 -11.32 13.64 12.97
N LYS A 175 -12.63 13.44 12.98
CA LYS A 175 -13.62 14.38 13.51
C LYS A 175 -13.38 14.67 15.00
N LYS A 176 -13.02 13.64 15.79
CA LYS A 176 -12.67 13.78 17.19
C LYS A 176 -11.43 14.66 17.36
N CYS A 177 -10.37 14.43 16.60
CA CYS A 177 -9.17 15.26 16.59
C CYS A 177 -9.49 16.73 16.23
N LYS A 178 -10.26 16.94 15.16
CA LYS A 178 -10.67 18.30 14.75
C LYS A 178 -11.48 19.01 15.82
N LYS A 179 -12.42 18.33 16.46
CA LYS A 179 -13.22 18.87 17.58
C LYS A 179 -12.36 19.27 18.79
N LYS A 180 -11.21 18.63 18.97
CA LYS A 180 -10.23 18.96 20.02
C LYS A 180 -9.32 20.13 19.68
N GLY A 181 -9.51 20.77 18.53
CA GLY A 181 -8.71 21.92 18.10
C GLY A 181 -7.37 21.55 17.47
N ILE A 182 -7.15 20.29 17.13
CA ILE A 182 -5.92 19.85 16.45
C ILE A 182 -5.89 20.44 15.05
N ASP A 183 -4.77 21.04 14.69
CA ASP A 183 -4.52 21.55 13.34
C ASP A 183 -4.11 20.46 12.37
N PHE A 184 -4.50 20.64 11.10
CA PHE A 184 -4.16 19.73 10.03
C PHE A 184 -3.47 20.45 8.88
N ILE A 185 -2.37 19.90 8.39
CA ILE A 185 -1.68 20.33 7.17
C ILE A 185 -1.69 19.15 6.19
N ASN A 186 -2.14 19.40 4.97
CA ASN A 186 -2.10 18.43 3.88
C ASN A 186 -1.02 18.84 2.87
N ILE A 187 0.02 18.02 2.75
CA ILE A 187 1.12 18.19 1.80
C ILE A 187 0.91 17.17 0.69
N SER A 188 0.27 17.60 -0.39
CA SER A 188 -0.12 16.74 -1.49
C SER A 188 -0.34 17.54 -2.77
N PRO A 189 -0.10 16.97 -3.96
CA PRO A 189 -0.48 17.59 -5.22
C PRO A 189 -2.01 17.68 -5.42
N LEU A 190 -2.82 16.98 -4.61
CA LEU A 190 -4.27 16.89 -4.74
C LEU A 190 -4.99 17.42 -3.50
N THR A 191 -6.00 18.27 -3.70
CA THR A 191 -6.87 18.76 -2.61
C THR A 191 -7.78 17.66 -2.06
N THR A 192 -8.17 16.70 -2.89
CA THR A 192 -9.06 15.58 -2.54
C THR A 192 -8.43 14.54 -1.63
N ASP A 193 -7.13 14.64 -1.37
CA ASP A 193 -6.42 13.74 -0.46
C ASP A 193 -6.68 14.03 1.03
N SER A 194 -7.44 15.08 1.34
CA SER A 194 -7.88 15.41 2.70
C SER A 194 -9.38 15.64 2.73
N PRO A 195 -10.11 15.06 3.70
CA PRO A 195 -11.54 15.34 3.88
C PRO A 195 -11.79 16.82 4.22
N ASP A 196 -12.79 17.44 3.58
CA ASP A 196 -13.11 18.88 3.70
C ASP A 196 -13.40 19.31 5.14
N PHE A 197 -14.01 18.44 5.96
CA PHE A 197 -14.34 18.75 7.36
C PHE A 197 -13.10 19.01 8.23
N LEU A 198 -11.91 18.55 7.83
CA LEU A 198 -10.66 18.82 8.53
C LEU A 198 -10.22 20.27 8.37
N LYS A 199 -10.63 20.94 7.29
CA LYS A 199 -10.16 22.29 6.92
C LYS A 199 -8.62 22.36 7.01
N ALA A 200 -7.95 21.34 6.47
CA ALA A 200 -6.50 21.23 6.50
C ALA A 200 -5.88 22.35 5.65
N LYS A 201 -4.79 22.94 6.16
CA LYS A 201 -3.98 23.86 5.34
C LYS A 201 -3.32 23.05 4.21
N GLN A 202 -3.66 23.38 2.96
CA GLN A 202 -3.10 22.74 1.78
C GLN A 202 -1.73 23.34 1.42
N ILE A 203 -0.75 22.47 1.19
CA ILE A 203 0.55 22.81 0.62
C ILE A 203 0.74 21.92 -0.60
N PHE A 204 0.81 22.54 -1.77
CA PHE A 204 1.06 21.82 -3.02
C PHE A 204 2.54 21.57 -3.21
N ILE A 205 2.88 20.37 -3.62
CA ILE A 205 4.24 19.99 -4.02
C ILE A 205 4.20 19.14 -5.29
N ARG A 206 5.29 19.11 -6.02
CA ARG A 206 5.45 18.15 -7.13
C ARG A 206 5.42 16.72 -6.58
N PRO A 207 4.75 15.79 -7.27
CA PRO A 207 4.73 14.38 -6.87
C PRO A 207 6.14 13.82 -6.65
N ASN A 208 6.29 12.98 -5.62
CA ASN A 208 7.53 12.29 -5.29
C ASN A 208 8.71 13.20 -4.86
N THR A 209 8.40 14.38 -4.29
CA THR A 209 9.43 15.32 -3.79
C THR A 209 9.35 15.56 -2.28
N ASP A 210 8.53 14.80 -1.56
CA ASP A 210 8.28 14.93 -0.12
C ASP A 210 9.56 14.93 0.71
N THR A 211 10.49 14.04 0.38
CA THR A 211 11.78 13.92 1.09
C THR A 211 12.58 15.22 1.06
N SER A 212 12.54 15.97 -0.04
CA SER A 212 13.24 17.25 -0.14
C SER A 212 12.67 18.29 0.82
N LEU A 213 11.34 18.33 0.94
CA LEU A 213 10.67 19.19 1.91
C LEU A 213 11.00 18.77 3.36
N MET A 214 10.96 17.46 3.66
CA MET A 214 11.31 16.94 4.98
C MET A 214 12.75 17.28 5.38
N LEU A 215 13.71 17.20 4.45
CA LEU A 215 15.10 17.59 4.69
C LEU A 215 15.25 19.10 4.96
N ALA A 216 14.48 19.95 4.26
CA ALA A 216 14.50 21.39 4.52
C ALA A 216 13.87 21.76 5.88
N LEU A 217 12.82 21.05 6.30
CA LEU A 217 12.29 21.20 7.65
C LEU A 217 13.33 20.81 8.71
N ALA A 218 14.01 19.69 8.52
CA ALA A 218 15.09 19.25 9.39
C ALA A 218 16.25 20.28 9.41
N TYR A 219 16.60 20.87 8.25
CA TYR A 219 17.58 21.94 8.15
C TYR A 219 17.20 23.14 9.05
N LEU A 220 15.96 23.61 8.95
CA LEU A 220 15.49 24.74 9.77
C LEU A 220 15.50 24.42 11.27
N LEU A 221 15.06 23.24 11.68
CA LEU A 221 15.13 22.81 13.08
C LEU A 221 16.56 22.78 13.60
N ILE A 222 17.52 22.36 12.77
CA ILE A 222 18.93 22.26 13.13
C ILE A 222 19.58 23.65 13.23
N VAL A 223 19.37 24.54 12.23
CA VAL A 223 20.02 25.85 12.22
C VAL A 223 19.43 26.80 13.26
N ASN A 224 18.14 26.65 13.56
CA ASN A 224 17.46 27.45 14.58
C ASN A 224 17.59 26.83 16.00
N ASP A 225 18.25 25.68 16.13
CA ASP A 225 18.43 24.96 17.39
C ASP A 225 17.12 24.67 18.14
N THR A 226 16.04 24.36 17.38
CA THR A 226 14.67 24.15 17.91
C THR A 226 14.26 22.69 18.00
N TYR A 227 15.18 21.75 17.73
CA TYR A 227 14.91 20.32 17.93
C TYR A 227 15.10 19.86 19.37
N ASP A 228 14.37 18.81 19.78
CA ASP A 228 14.47 18.26 21.13
C ASP A 228 15.77 17.47 21.33
N LYS A 229 16.78 18.13 21.92
CA LYS A 229 18.10 17.55 22.20
C LYS A 229 18.03 16.35 23.15
N LYS A 230 17.10 16.37 24.13
CA LYS A 230 16.96 15.27 25.09
C LYS A 230 16.41 14.02 24.40
N PHE A 231 15.41 14.22 23.54
CA PHE A 231 14.86 13.12 22.73
C PHE A 231 15.92 12.56 21.78
N ILE A 232 16.60 13.42 21.02
CA ILE A 232 17.65 13.01 20.07
C ILE A 232 18.72 12.19 20.77
N ASN A 233 19.26 12.68 21.87
CA ASN A 233 20.34 12.01 22.59
C ASN A 233 19.91 10.67 23.22
N LYS A 234 18.65 10.55 23.61
CA LYS A 234 18.14 9.34 24.28
C LYS A 234 17.66 8.26 23.33
N TYR A 235 17.05 8.66 22.20
CA TYR A 235 16.28 7.74 21.37
C TYR A 235 16.77 7.59 19.92
N THR A 236 17.84 8.31 19.53
CA THR A 236 18.35 8.22 18.15
C THR A 236 19.85 7.89 18.09
N ILE A 237 20.25 7.30 16.97
CA ILE A 237 21.64 7.02 16.64
C ILE A 237 21.95 7.68 15.29
N GLY A 238 23.17 8.23 15.12
CA GLY A 238 23.60 8.78 13.83
C GLY A 238 23.16 10.22 13.57
N PHE A 239 22.60 10.93 14.55
CA PHE A 239 22.13 12.30 14.37
C PHE A 239 23.22 13.26 13.89
N GLU A 240 24.44 13.17 14.40
CA GLU A 240 25.54 14.05 13.99
C GLU A 240 25.93 13.84 12.51
N GLU A 241 25.86 12.61 12.01
CA GLU A 241 26.10 12.31 10.60
C GLU A 241 24.97 12.82 9.70
N PHE A 242 23.72 12.70 10.17
CA PHE A 242 22.57 13.29 9.52
C PHE A 242 22.64 14.82 9.48
N LYS A 243 23.03 15.45 10.58
CA LYS A 243 23.23 16.91 10.69
C LYS A 243 24.29 17.40 9.71
N LYS A 244 25.43 16.71 9.59
CA LYS A 244 26.48 17.03 8.60
C LYS A 244 25.93 16.93 7.17
N TYR A 245 25.12 15.92 6.89
CA TYR A 245 24.50 15.76 5.57
C TYR A 245 23.54 16.91 5.24
N VAL A 246 22.60 17.20 6.15
CA VAL A 246 21.59 18.26 5.98
C VAL A 246 22.22 19.64 5.84
N LEU A 247 23.29 19.92 6.59
CA LEU A 247 24.02 21.18 6.51
C LEU A 247 24.98 21.28 5.29
N GLY A 248 25.01 20.27 4.43
CA GLY A 248 25.84 20.28 3.22
C GLY A 248 27.32 19.93 3.43
N LYS A 249 27.74 19.56 4.63
CA LYS A 249 29.15 19.27 4.95
C LYS A 249 29.67 17.99 4.28
N LYS A 250 28.80 17.11 3.80
CA LYS A 250 29.18 15.87 3.10
C LYS A 250 29.13 15.98 1.57
N LYS A 251 28.22 16.79 1.02
CA LYS A 251 27.96 16.87 -0.44
C LYS A 251 28.09 18.29 -0.99
N ASN A 252 28.58 19.24 -0.22
CA ASN A 252 28.65 20.68 -0.55
C ASN A 252 27.31 21.30 -0.96
N ILE A 253 26.20 20.66 -0.63
CA ILE A 253 24.83 21.15 -0.90
C ILE A 253 24.04 21.05 0.40
N ALA A 254 23.69 22.20 0.98
CA ALA A 254 22.82 22.25 2.15
C ALA A 254 21.36 22.12 1.76
N CYS A 255 20.58 21.38 2.55
CA CYS A 255 19.16 21.14 2.30
C CYS A 255 18.31 22.35 2.74
N THR A 256 18.62 23.56 2.24
CA THR A 256 17.92 24.80 2.58
C THR A 256 16.50 24.83 2.05
N PRO A 257 15.60 25.72 2.57
CA PRO A 257 14.28 25.94 1.99
C PRO A 257 14.33 26.30 0.49
N LYS A 258 15.31 27.13 0.08
CA LYS A 258 15.51 27.49 -1.32
C LYS A 258 15.87 26.29 -2.18
N TRP A 259 16.75 25.43 -1.69
CA TRP A 259 17.08 24.17 -2.37
C TRP A 259 15.85 23.27 -2.50
N ALA A 260 15.08 23.08 -1.42
CA ALA A 260 13.87 22.26 -1.47
C ALA A 260 12.82 22.84 -2.43
N SER A 261 12.57 24.14 -2.39
CA SER A 261 11.62 24.83 -3.29
C SER A 261 11.98 24.64 -4.77
N SER A 262 13.25 24.63 -5.12
CA SER A 262 13.65 24.35 -6.52
C SER A 262 13.27 22.93 -7.00
N ILE A 263 13.09 22.00 -6.08
CA ILE A 263 12.70 20.61 -6.36
C ILE A 263 11.20 20.44 -6.26
N THR A 264 10.61 20.95 -5.19
CA THR A 264 9.19 20.74 -4.86
C THR A 264 8.23 21.65 -5.63
N GLY A 265 8.71 22.73 -6.18
CA GLY A 265 7.92 23.78 -6.86
C GLY A 265 7.49 24.85 -5.89
#